data_e1a9941a722667e31bf6d1d9a6c867f7
#
_entry.id   e1a9941a722667e31bf6d1d9a6c867f7
#
_cell.length_a   1.000
_cell.length_b   1.000
_cell.length_c   1.000
_cell.angle_alpha   90.00
_cell.angle_beta   90.00
_cell.angle_gamma   90.00
#
_symmetry.space_group_name_H-M   'P 1'
#
loop_
_entity.id
_entity.type
_entity.pdbx_description
1 polymer ?
#
loop_
_entity_poly.entity_id
_entity_poly.type
_entity_poly.pdbx_seq_one_letter_code
_entity_poly.pdbx_strand_id
1 'polypeptide(L)'
;MLAGIEFNGQRIRWTDHHPMLPVLMRDGSVEWCQWGRPGVAWTTSTPSGGLLRLEDIRARKWARFQPKPIKIPARSFLLVDSEGNEHWINIAGGFVIQGAAISSPQMIGHKVEPSPRVYIITIPATDDLARHSPRMPRLIKNSNA
;
A
#
# COMPACT_ATOMS: atom_id res chain seq x y z
N MET A 1 8.53 -0.95 -10.95
CA MET A 1 8.10 -1.32 -9.60
C MET A 1 7.34 -0.17 -8.96
N LEU A 2 6.22 -0.46 -8.34
CA LEU A 2 5.46 0.56 -7.60
C LEU A 2 6.26 1.01 -6.37
N ALA A 3 6.54 2.31 -6.28
CA ALA A 3 7.51 2.81 -5.31
C ALA A 3 7.07 4.06 -4.55
N GLY A 4 5.86 4.56 -4.78
CA GLY A 4 5.39 5.73 -4.05
C GLY A 4 4.02 6.22 -4.48
N ILE A 5 3.55 7.22 -3.76
CA ILE A 5 2.30 7.92 -4.05
C ILE A 5 2.47 9.41 -3.79
N GLU A 6 1.57 10.20 -4.36
CA GLU A 6 1.44 11.61 -4.04
C GLU A 6 0.09 11.88 -3.42
N PHE A 7 0.08 12.50 -2.25
CA PHE A 7 -1.13 12.88 -1.54
C PHE A 7 -0.98 14.30 -1.01
N ASN A 8 -1.94 15.14 -1.33
CA ASN A 8 -2.01 16.52 -0.80
C ASN A 8 -0.72 17.32 -1.06
N GLY A 9 -0.13 17.14 -2.25
CA GLY A 9 1.11 17.81 -2.62
C GLY A 9 2.38 17.19 -2.04
N GLN A 10 2.26 16.13 -1.26
CA GLN A 10 3.38 15.43 -0.66
C GLN A 10 3.64 14.12 -1.39
N ARG A 11 4.88 13.90 -1.80
CA ARG A 11 5.31 12.64 -2.42
C ARG A 11 5.93 11.74 -1.37
N ILE A 12 5.39 10.54 -1.25
CA ILE A 12 5.83 9.53 -0.29
C ILE A 12 6.43 8.38 -1.08
N ARG A 13 7.70 8.09 -0.82
CA ARG A 13 8.42 7.00 -1.47
C ARG A 13 8.68 5.89 -0.47
N TRP A 14 8.65 4.66 -0.97
CA TRP A 14 8.98 3.48 -0.16
C TRP A 14 10.37 3.60 0.48
N THR A 15 11.29 4.26 -0.20
CA THR A 15 12.67 4.46 0.28
C THR A 15 12.82 5.58 1.31
N ASP A 16 11.76 6.31 1.61
CA ASP A 16 11.78 7.32 2.67
C ASP A 16 12.01 6.66 4.03
N HIS A 17 12.51 7.44 4.99
CA HIS A 17 12.69 6.98 6.35
C HIS A 17 11.31 6.85 7.02
N HIS A 18 10.96 5.63 7.45
CA HIS A 18 9.67 5.32 8.06
C HIS A 18 8.47 5.85 7.25
N PRO A 19 8.30 5.38 6.00
CA PRO A 19 7.23 5.91 5.16
C PRO A 19 5.86 5.59 5.74
N MET A 20 4.97 6.57 5.68
CA MET A 20 3.59 6.46 6.14
C MET A 20 2.66 6.68 4.96
N LEU A 21 1.52 6.00 4.95
CA LEU A 21 0.48 6.19 3.93
C LEU A 21 -0.78 6.78 4.55
N PRO A 22 -1.47 7.66 3.81
CA PRO A 22 -2.77 8.16 4.25
C PRO A 22 -3.83 7.09 4.07
N VAL A 23 -4.67 6.90 5.06
CA VAL A 23 -5.79 5.97 5.02
C VAL A 23 -7.08 6.74 5.20
N LEU A 24 -7.98 6.62 4.24
CA LEU A 24 -9.27 7.30 4.27
C LEU A 24 -10.21 6.57 5.22
N MET A 25 -10.68 7.29 6.24
CA MET A 25 -11.60 6.76 7.22
C MET A 25 -13.05 6.98 6.78
N ARG A 26 -13.99 6.30 7.45
CA ARG A 26 -15.42 6.38 7.11
C ARG A 26 -16.00 7.80 7.23
N ASP A 27 -15.49 8.57 8.18
CA ASP A 27 -15.96 9.95 8.41
C ASP A 27 -15.32 10.96 7.43
N GLY A 28 -14.51 10.48 6.48
CA GLY A 28 -13.81 11.34 5.53
C GLY A 28 -12.46 11.85 6.03
N SER A 29 -12.10 11.60 7.28
CA SER A 29 -10.79 11.95 7.80
C SER A 29 -9.71 11.02 7.26
N VAL A 30 -8.46 11.43 7.44
CA VAL A 30 -7.30 10.66 7.01
C VAL A 30 -6.45 10.32 8.23
N GLU A 31 -6.12 9.04 8.38
CA GLU A 31 -5.12 8.60 9.35
C GLU A 31 -3.85 8.19 8.62
N TRP A 32 -2.70 8.56 9.18
CA TRP A 32 -1.41 8.14 8.65
C TRP A 32 -0.99 6.85 9.32
N CYS A 33 -0.76 5.82 8.51
CA CYS A 33 -0.38 4.49 8.98
C CYS A 33 0.95 4.08 8.39
N GLN A 34 1.71 3.29 9.12
CA GLN A 34 3.01 2.83 8.65
C GLN A 34 2.84 1.96 7.40
N TRP A 35 3.62 2.27 6.36
CA TRP A 35 3.57 1.56 5.10
C TRP A 35 4.39 0.27 5.20
N GLY A 36 3.69 -0.86 5.26
CA GLY A 36 4.31 -2.16 5.21
C GLY A 36 5.39 -2.40 6.26
N ARG A 37 6.31 -3.27 5.93
CA ARG A 37 7.42 -3.63 6.81
C ARG A 37 8.73 -3.65 6.03
N PRO A 38 9.67 -2.74 6.33
CA PRO A 38 10.97 -2.73 5.65
C PRO A 38 11.83 -3.92 6.14
N GLY A 39 12.61 -4.45 5.22
CA GLY A 39 13.62 -5.45 5.51
C GLY A 39 13.09 -6.83 5.82
N VAL A 40 14.01 -7.73 6.15
CA VAL A 40 13.71 -9.10 6.56
C VAL A 40 13.78 -9.14 8.09
N ALA A 41 12.62 -9.17 8.74
CA ALA A 41 12.58 -9.39 10.17
C ALA A 41 12.27 -10.87 10.42
N TRP A 42 13.17 -11.54 11.02
CA TRP A 42 13.10 -12.99 11.28
C TRP A 42 12.11 -13.34 12.38
N THR A 43 11.63 -12.36 13.11
CA THR A 43 10.78 -12.56 14.28
C THR A 43 9.31 -12.26 14.02
N THR A 44 8.94 -11.76 12.83
CA THR A 44 7.56 -11.46 12.55
C THR A 44 7.06 -12.26 11.37
N SER A 45 5.83 -12.67 11.47
CA SER A 45 5.15 -13.43 10.44
C SER A 45 4.36 -12.57 9.46
N THR A 46 4.36 -11.23 9.65
CA THR A 46 3.68 -10.32 8.73
C THR A 46 4.42 -10.21 7.40
N PRO A 47 3.72 -9.94 6.30
CA PRO A 47 4.37 -9.80 5.01
C PRO A 47 5.46 -8.74 5.03
N SER A 48 6.61 -9.03 4.40
CA SER A 48 7.66 -8.04 4.19
C SER A 48 7.33 -7.16 2.99
N GLY A 49 7.95 -5.97 2.95
CA GLY A 49 7.70 -5.01 1.89
C GLY A 49 6.44 -4.21 2.12
N GLY A 50 6.01 -3.48 1.10
CA GLY A 50 4.85 -2.59 1.18
C GLY A 50 3.70 -2.95 0.25
N LEU A 51 3.82 -4.05 -0.50
CA LEU A 51 2.88 -4.43 -1.54
C LEU A 51 2.36 -5.84 -1.30
N LEU A 52 1.07 -6.04 -1.57
CA LEU A 52 0.44 -7.36 -1.56
C LEU A 52 -0.24 -7.57 -2.90
N ARG A 53 -0.11 -8.78 -3.45
CA ARG A 53 -0.77 -9.13 -4.70
C ARG A 53 -2.22 -9.49 -4.43
N LEU A 54 -3.14 -8.94 -5.22
CA LEU A 54 -4.56 -9.27 -5.10
C LEU A 54 -4.80 -10.77 -5.21
N GLU A 55 -4.08 -11.44 -6.11
CA GLU A 55 -4.19 -12.89 -6.33
C GLU A 55 -3.87 -13.66 -5.04
N ASP A 56 -2.87 -13.22 -4.29
CA ASP A 56 -2.49 -13.85 -3.02
C ASP A 56 -3.54 -13.62 -1.95
N ILE A 57 -4.16 -12.43 -1.92
CA ILE A 57 -5.27 -12.14 -1.00
C ILE A 57 -6.45 -13.06 -1.31
N ARG A 58 -6.82 -13.18 -2.58
CA ARG A 58 -7.93 -14.05 -3.02
C ARG A 58 -7.65 -15.53 -2.77
N ALA A 59 -6.38 -15.94 -2.86
CA ALA A 59 -5.95 -17.30 -2.53
C ALA A 59 -5.82 -17.56 -1.05
N ARG A 60 -6.14 -16.56 -0.20
CA ARG A 60 -6.09 -16.61 1.27
C ARG A 60 -4.71 -16.87 1.85
N LYS A 61 -3.68 -16.50 1.12
CA LYS A 61 -2.29 -16.65 1.60
C LYS A 61 -2.05 -15.91 2.92
N TRP A 62 -2.70 -14.76 3.10
CA TRP A 62 -2.53 -13.92 4.29
C TRP A 62 -3.73 -13.97 5.24
N ALA A 63 -4.61 -14.98 5.09
CA ALA A 63 -5.86 -15.06 5.84
C ALA A 63 -5.68 -15.06 7.36
N ARG A 64 -4.59 -15.66 7.84
CA ARG A 64 -4.28 -15.71 9.28
C ARG A 64 -4.08 -14.32 9.90
N PHE A 65 -3.73 -13.32 9.10
CA PHE A 65 -3.55 -11.95 9.57
C PHE A 65 -4.82 -11.12 9.46
N GLN A 66 -5.89 -11.70 8.91
CA GLN A 66 -7.18 -11.03 8.74
C GLN A 66 -7.02 -9.64 8.10
N PRO A 67 -6.45 -9.56 6.88
CA PRO A 67 -6.25 -8.26 6.24
C PRO A 67 -7.58 -7.57 6.04
N LYS A 68 -7.66 -6.30 6.45
CA LYS A 68 -8.85 -5.48 6.30
C LYS A 68 -8.70 -4.56 5.11
N PRO A 69 -9.69 -4.48 4.20
CA PRO A 69 -9.60 -3.56 3.08
C PRO A 69 -9.62 -2.12 3.57
N ILE A 70 -8.75 -1.30 3.01
CA ILE A 70 -8.68 0.13 3.28
C ILE A 70 -8.56 0.88 1.97
N LYS A 71 -8.82 2.18 2.03
CA LYS A 71 -8.69 3.09 0.89
C LYS A 71 -7.54 4.04 1.15
N ILE A 72 -6.65 4.17 0.17
CA ILE A 72 -5.52 5.08 0.22
C ILE A 72 -5.79 6.18 -0.80
N PRO A 73 -6.14 7.41 -0.36
CA PRO A 73 -6.34 8.51 -1.28
C PRO A 73 -5.00 8.96 -1.84
N ALA A 74 -4.93 9.12 -3.15
CA ALA A 74 -3.72 9.59 -3.79
C ALA A 74 -4.07 10.27 -5.11
N ARG A 75 -3.29 11.28 -5.48
CA ARG A 75 -3.42 11.96 -6.75
C ARG A 75 -2.68 11.21 -7.86
N SER A 76 -1.56 10.60 -7.51
CA SER A 76 -0.73 9.85 -8.45
C SER A 76 0.03 8.77 -7.71
N PHE A 77 0.56 7.82 -8.47
CA PHE A 77 1.45 6.80 -7.94
C PHE A 77 2.73 6.74 -8.78
N LEU A 78 3.78 6.27 -8.16
CA LEU A 78 5.10 6.22 -8.77
C LEU A 78 5.42 4.80 -9.24
N LEU A 79 5.73 4.66 -10.53
CA LEU A 79 6.34 3.45 -11.06
C LEU A 79 7.79 3.74 -11.40
N VAL A 80 8.71 2.89 -10.95
CA VAL A 80 10.12 2.97 -11.29
C VAL A 80 10.43 1.83 -12.26
N ASP A 81 10.95 2.18 -13.44
CA ASP A 81 11.26 1.19 -14.47
C ASP A 81 12.58 0.47 -14.19
N SER A 82 12.94 -0.49 -15.07
CA SER A 82 14.14 -1.30 -14.89
C SER A 82 15.45 -0.49 -14.99
N GLU A 83 15.37 0.70 -15.56
CA GLU A 83 16.54 1.61 -15.68
C GLU A 83 16.59 2.62 -14.53
N GLY A 84 15.64 2.56 -13.59
CA GLY A 84 15.58 3.47 -12.46
C GLY A 84 14.88 4.78 -12.73
N ASN A 85 14.23 4.92 -13.89
CA ASN A 85 13.49 6.15 -14.21
C ASN A 85 12.15 6.17 -13.49
N GLU A 86 11.79 7.34 -12.95
CA GLU A 86 10.54 7.57 -12.24
C GLU A 86 9.42 7.98 -13.20
N HIS A 87 8.26 7.33 -13.06
CA HIS A 87 7.06 7.64 -13.84
C HIS A 87 5.92 7.88 -12.87
N TRP A 88 5.47 9.12 -12.77
CA TRP A 88 4.33 9.49 -11.94
C TRP A 88 3.05 9.41 -12.76
N ILE A 89 2.15 8.53 -12.36
CA ILE A 89 0.92 8.23 -13.08
C ILE A 89 -0.26 8.85 -12.33
N ASN A 90 -1.00 9.72 -12.99
CA ASN A 90 -2.16 10.35 -12.38
C ASN A 90 -3.30 9.36 -12.20
N ILE A 91 -3.99 9.51 -11.08
CA ILE A 91 -5.19 8.73 -10.77
C ILE A 91 -6.41 9.54 -11.16
N ALA A 92 -7.34 8.92 -11.89
CA ALA A 92 -8.57 9.58 -12.31
C ALA A 92 -9.40 10.00 -11.09
N GLY A 93 -10.07 11.14 -11.21
CA GLY A 93 -10.96 11.63 -10.16
C GLY A 93 -12.02 10.59 -9.78
N GLY A 94 -12.30 10.49 -8.51
CA GLY A 94 -13.25 9.51 -7.98
C GLY A 94 -12.67 8.12 -7.71
N PHE A 95 -11.37 7.91 -7.96
CA PHE A 95 -10.70 6.65 -7.68
C PHE A 95 -9.69 6.81 -6.56
N VAL A 96 -9.52 5.73 -5.82
CA VAL A 96 -8.52 5.61 -4.74
C VAL A 96 -7.77 4.30 -4.93
N ILE A 97 -6.62 4.20 -4.25
CA ILE A 97 -5.85 2.96 -4.22
C ILE A 97 -6.45 2.04 -3.17
N GLN A 98 -6.66 0.78 -3.52
CA GLN A 98 -7.04 -0.23 -2.55
C GLN A 98 -5.81 -0.70 -1.78
N GLY A 99 -5.91 -0.69 -0.46
CA GLY A 99 -4.90 -1.24 0.42
C GLY A 99 -5.47 -2.28 1.35
N ALA A 100 -4.60 -2.86 2.15
CA ALA A 100 -4.96 -3.79 3.21
C ALA A 100 -4.24 -3.40 4.49
N ALA A 101 -4.98 -3.38 5.59
CA ALA A 101 -4.41 -3.17 6.91
C ALA A 101 -4.23 -4.53 7.60
N ILE A 102 -3.02 -4.77 8.07
CA ILE A 102 -2.68 -5.98 8.80
C ILE A 102 -2.22 -5.59 10.19
N SER A 103 -2.94 -6.09 11.19
CA SER A 103 -2.56 -5.94 12.59
C SER A 103 -1.95 -7.25 13.06
N SER A 104 -0.68 -7.22 13.41
CA SER A 104 -0.04 -8.34 14.07
C SER A 104 0.31 -7.87 15.46
N PRO A 105 -0.23 -8.50 16.51
CA PRO A 105 0.21 -8.19 17.86
C PRO A 105 1.67 -8.62 17.99
N GLN A 106 2.54 -7.62 18.07
CA GLN A 106 3.95 -7.86 18.38
C GLN A 106 4.17 -7.60 19.85
N MET A 107 4.71 -8.60 20.50
CA MET A 107 5.19 -8.44 21.86
C MET A 107 6.57 -7.78 21.80
N ILE A 108 6.61 -6.49 22.11
CA ILE A 108 7.88 -5.80 22.36
C ILE A 108 8.02 -5.68 23.87
N GLY A 109 8.83 -6.54 24.46
CA GLY A 109 8.87 -6.69 25.91
C GLY A 109 7.54 -7.26 26.38
N HIS A 110 6.83 -6.53 27.24
CA HIS A 110 5.51 -6.92 27.74
C HIS A 110 4.36 -6.12 27.09
N LYS A 111 4.64 -5.39 26.02
CA LYS A 111 3.64 -4.56 25.34
C LYS A 111 3.25 -5.18 24.01
N VAL A 112 1.94 -5.21 23.76
CA VAL A 112 1.37 -5.55 22.46
C VAL A 112 1.26 -4.25 21.67
N GLU A 113 1.90 -4.16 20.51
CA GLU A 113 1.72 -3.03 19.60
C GLU A 113 0.53 -3.31 18.70
N PRO A 114 -0.58 -2.56 18.87
CA PRO A 114 -1.78 -2.79 18.06
C PRO A 114 -1.82 -2.01 16.75
N SER A 115 -0.76 -1.22 16.44
CA SER A 115 -0.79 -0.37 15.25
C SER A 115 -0.77 -1.20 13.97
N PRO A 116 -1.78 -1.07 13.10
CA PRO A 116 -1.78 -1.79 11.85
C PRO A 116 -0.72 -1.25 10.91
N ARG A 117 -0.15 -2.14 10.14
CA ARG A 117 0.66 -1.77 8.98
C ARG A 117 -0.22 -1.85 7.74
N VAL A 118 -0.02 -0.93 6.82
CA VAL A 118 -0.85 -0.86 5.62
C VAL A 118 -0.02 -1.18 4.39
N TYR A 119 -0.63 -1.90 3.47
CA TYR A 119 0.00 -2.38 2.25
C TYR A 119 -0.83 -1.94 1.05
N ILE A 120 -0.17 -1.65 -0.05
CA ILE A 120 -0.88 -1.37 -1.31
C ILE A 120 -1.16 -2.69 -2.01
N ILE A 121 -2.41 -2.91 -2.43
CA ILE A 121 -2.79 -4.08 -3.21
C ILE A 121 -2.46 -3.82 -4.66
N THR A 122 -1.76 -4.77 -5.29
CA THR A 122 -1.34 -4.67 -6.68
C THR A 122 -2.03 -5.69 -7.56
N ILE A 123 -2.14 -5.33 -8.83
CA ILE A 123 -2.65 -6.18 -9.92
C ILE A 123 -1.64 -6.14 -11.06
N PRO A 124 -1.73 -7.06 -12.04
CA PRO A 124 -0.94 -6.94 -13.26
C PRO A 124 -1.18 -5.59 -13.92
N ALA A 125 -0.10 -4.96 -14.39
CA ALA A 125 -0.21 -3.66 -15.03
C ALA A 125 -0.97 -3.77 -16.36
N THR A 126 -1.72 -2.71 -16.70
CA THR A 126 -2.34 -2.59 -18.02
C THR A 126 -1.25 -2.39 -19.07
N ASP A 127 -1.60 -2.60 -20.35
CA ASP A 127 -0.63 -2.53 -21.46
C ASP A 127 0.15 -1.23 -21.47
N ASP A 128 -0.49 -0.11 -21.18
CA ASP A 128 0.16 1.21 -21.17
C ASP A 128 1.21 1.33 -20.09
N LEU A 129 0.99 0.70 -18.93
CA LEU A 129 1.87 0.81 -17.76
C LEU A 129 2.84 -0.35 -17.66
N ALA A 130 2.56 -1.47 -18.36
CA ALA A 130 3.41 -2.66 -18.29
C ALA A 130 4.84 -2.39 -18.77
N ARG A 131 5.03 -1.41 -19.64
CA ARG A 131 6.36 -0.99 -20.09
C ARG A 131 7.20 -0.38 -18.97
N HIS A 132 6.57 0.12 -17.92
CA HIS A 132 7.26 0.73 -16.78
C HIS A 132 7.37 -0.22 -15.59
N SER A 133 6.38 -1.08 -15.41
CA SER A 133 6.33 -1.99 -14.26
C SER A 133 5.39 -3.15 -14.56
N PRO A 134 5.73 -4.39 -14.14
CA PRO A 134 4.83 -5.53 -14.33
C PRO A 134 3.57 -5.44 -13.47
N ARG A 135 3.59 -4.64 -12.40
CA ARG A 135 2.48 -4.51 -11.47
C ARG A 135 2.12 -3.05 -11.26
N MET A 136 0.86 -2.80 -10.95
CA MET A 136 0.34 -1.47 -10.64
C MET A 136 -0.57 -1.55 -9.42
N PRO A 137 -0.87 -0.42 -8.74
CA PRO A 137 -1.83 -0.47 -7.65
C PRO A 137 -3.24 -0.74 -8.19
N ARG A 138 -4.03 -1.44 -7.39
CA ARG A 138 -5.44 -1.63 -7.72
C ARG A 138 -6.21 -0.35 -7.41
N LEU A 139 -6.81 0.22 -8.43
CA LEU A 139 -7.63 1.42 -8.28
C LEU A 139 -9.10 1.03 -8.18
N ILE A 140 -9.79 1.58 -7.20
CA ILE A 140 -11.20 1.32 -6.97
C ILE A 140 -11.97 2.63 -6.88
N LYS A 141 -13.25 2.60 -7.22
CA LYS A 141 -14.10 3.78 -7.05
C LYS A 141 -14.24 4.12 -5.57
N ASN A 142 -14.11 5.41 -5.26
CA ASN A 142 -14.45 5.89 -3.95
C ASN A 142 -15.94 6.20 -3.93
N SER A 143 -16.72 5.23 -3.47
CA SER A 143 -18.19 5.31 -3.48
C SER A 143 -18.76 6.04 -2.27
N ASN A 144 -17.92 6.65 -1.44
CA ASN A 144 -18.36 7.50 -0.34
C ASN A 144 -18.65 8.91 -0.85
N ALA A 145 -19.58 8.96 -1.73
CA ALA A 145 -20.11 10.25 -2.12
C ALA A 145 -21.24 10.62 -1.18
#